data_2a677c8f9e5de33e23e479383034a531
#
_entry.id   2a677c8f9e5de33e23e479383034a531
#
_cell.length_a   1.000
_cell.length_b   1.000
_cell.length_c   1.000
_cell.angle_alpha   90.00
_cell.angle_beta   90.00
_cell.angle_gamma   90.00
#
_symmetry.space_group_name_H-M   'P 1'
#
loop_
_entity.id
_entity.type
_entity.pdbx_description
1 polymer ?
#
loop_
_entity_poly.entity_id
_entity_poly.type
_entity_poly.pdbx_seq_one_letter_code
_entity_poly.pdbx_strand_id
1 'polypeptide(L)'
;MREGSVTKAGKAVLHAHGSQALPRAANVNIVVPLTSMTMSEKTTSTGVLDHSSWDKTSHRMRADVEHVAGPAVERIYMDYNATTPVEPEVISAVTDALHHAWGNPSSTYLPGVKAKDIINQARDSIAKMIGGKAADIIFTSGGTEANNMVFHSALEHFWKSRASAEGGQEKNHQMNGNKVLPHIITSNVEHDSIKNTAENLLQTGKADVTFLPVSKKTGRVEVEDVMAAMRPSTCLVSIMLANNETGVIMPIREICQKVRSATRPSSSPRVLLHTDAAQAIGKIRVDALELGVDYITIVGHKFYAPRIGALFANGPGTTTPVHPLLFGGGQERNFRPGTENTAMIAGLGKAAELVTANLAEHETHLLDIRLYLEQRLLAVFGTEKISFNSHFPGTDTLPNTCNVSILGQGLQGRRVLSTCRRLLASVGAACHSDRGDQ
;
A
#
# COMPACT_ATOMS: atom_id res chain seq x y z
N MET A 1 -52.26 45.09 11.48
CA MET A 1 -52.11 45.44 12.92
C MET A 1 -51.55 44.23 13.65
N ARG A 2 -50.42 44.51 14.37
CA ARG A 2 -49.64 43.69 15.33
C ARG A 2 -48.76 42.63 14.67
N GLU A 3 -47.48 42.85 14.40
CA GLU A 3 -46.26 42.99 15.23
C GLU A 3 -46.19 42.03 16.42
N GLY A 4 -45.13 41.23 16.42
CA GLY A 4 -44.67 40.40 17.54
C GLY A 4 -43.45 39.61 17.15
N SER A 5 -42.37 40.12 17.29
CA SER A 5 -41.21 40.14 18.23
C SER A 5 -40.36 38.88 18.13
N VAL A 6 -39.15 39.13 17.60
CA VAL A 6 -37.96 38.27 17.59
C VAL A 6 -37.38 38.21 19.00
N THR A 7 -37.21 37.03 19.59
CA THR A 7 -36.43 36.84 20.80
C THR A 7 -35.05 36.29 20.47
N LYS A 8 -34.01 37.09 20.82
CA LYS A 8 -32.59 36.70 20.85
C LYS A 8 -32.38 35.65 21.94
N ALA A 9 -31.82 34.51 21.57
CA ALA A 9 -31.29 33.55 22.51
C ALA A 9 -29.76 33.74 22.67
N GLY A 10 -29.33 33.62 23.91
CA GLY A 10 -28.11 34.13 24.46
C GLY A 10 -26.82 33.44 24.05
N LYS A 11 -25.78 34.26 24.06
CA LYS A 11 -24.36 33.82 24.03
C LYS A 11 -24.02 33.17 25.36
N ALA A 12 -23.72 31.88 25.34
CA ALA A 12 -23.01 31.21 26.43
C ALA A 12 -21.51 31.50 26.32
N VAL A 13 -20.99 32.20 27.32
CA VAL A 13 -19.56 32.46 27.50
C VAL A 13 -18.95 31.16 28.07
N LEU A 14 -18.19 30.43 27.25
CA LEU A 14 -17.34 29.36 27.73
C LEU A 14 -16.03 29.95 28.24
N HIS A 15 -15.83 29.85 29.56
CA HIS A 15 -14.56 30.13 30.21
C HIS A 15 -13.49 29.14 29.67
N ALA A 16 -12.45 29.70 29.07
CA ALA A 16 -11.25 29.00 28.67
C ALA A 16 -10.50 28.51 29.92
N HIS A 17 -10.57 27.23 30.21
CA HIS A 17 -9.56 26.57 31.02
C HIS A 17 -8.29 26.48 30.17
N GLY A 18 -7.21 27.04 30.67
CA GLY A 18 -5.89 27.04 30.04
C GLY A 18 -5.46 25.62 29.70
N SER A 19 -5.42 25.28 28.42
CA SER A 19 -4.77 24.09 27.94
C SER A 19 -3.26 24.31 28.07
N GLN A 20 -2.63 23.61 29.01
CA GLN A 20 -1.19 23.41 28.96
C GLN A 20 -0.89 22.74 27.59
N ALA A 21 -0.22 23.49 26.72
CA ALA A 21 0.25 22.95 25.45
C ALA A 21 1.14 21.73 25.74
N LEU A 22 0.70 20.58 25.26
CA LEU A 22 1.52 19.36 25.28
C LEU A 22 2.88 19.67 24.64
N PRO A 23 4.00 19.16 25.21
CA PRO A 23 5.32 19.39 24.61
C PRO A 23 5.30 18.89 23.17
N ARG A 24 5.73 19.76 22.24
CA ARG A 24 5.84 19.37 20.84
C ARG A 24 6.81 18.20 20.74
N ALA A 25 6.36 17.09 20.16
CA ALA A 25 7.15 15.89 19.93
C ALA A 25 7.69 15.88 18.50
N ALA A 26 8.92 15.42 18.32
CA ALA A 26 9.49 15.15 17.00
C ALA A 26 9.24 13.69 16.65
N ASN A 27 8.30 13.43 15.75
CA ASN A 27 8.06 12.08 15.24
C ASN A 27 9.13 11.70 14.22
N VAL A 28 9.68 10.50 14.37
CA VAL A 28 10.64 9.89 13.44
C VAL A 28 10.18 8.46 13.16
N ASN A 29 10.10 8.12 11.89
CA ASN A 29 9.79 6.77 11.44
C ASN A 29 11.07 6.10 10.96
N ILE A 30 11.47 5.04 11.65
CA ILE A 30 12.68 4.27 11.37
C ILE A 30 12.24 2.87 10.96
N VAL A 31 12.66 2.44 9.78
CA VAL A 31 12.33 1.12 9.24
C VAL A 31 13.61 0.36 8.97
N VAL A 32 13.80 -0.72 9.70
CA VAL A 32 15.03 -1.52 9.63
C VAL A 32 15.07 -2.37 8.36
N PRO A 33 16.30 -2.60 7.81
CA PRO A 33 16.49 -3.39 6.60
C PRO A 33 16.41 -4.89 6.83
N LEU A 34 16.09 -5.63 5.77
CA LEU A 34 16.08 -7.09 5.76
C LEU A 34 17.48 -7.70 5.87
N THR A 35 18.51 -6.98 5.44
CA THR A 35 19.90 -7.42 5.43
C THR A 35 20.79 -6.38 6.10
N SER A 36 21.90 -6.83 6.70
CA SER A 36 22.95 -5.96 7.25
C SER A 36 23.79 -5.31 6.15
N MET A 37 23.17 -4.88 5.05
CA MET A 37 23.90 -4.19 3.98
C MET A 37 24.39 -2.83 4.46
N THR A 38 25.63 -2.82 4.93
CA THR A 38 26.48 -1.64 4.79
C THR A 38 26.66 -1.44 3.29
N MET A 39 26.07 -0.38 2.72
CA MET A 39 26.46 0.08 1.39
C MET A 39 27.92 0.56 1.45
N SER A 40 28.85 -0.38 1.40
CA SER A 40 30.24 -0.11 1.06
C SER A 40 30.30 -0.10 -0.45
N GLU A 41 30.34 1.08 -1.06
CA GLU A 41 30.82 1.22 -2.44
C GLU A 41 32.28 0.76 -2.49
N LYS A 42 32.50 -0.54 -2.60
CA LYS A 42 33.76 -1.05 -3.11
C LYS A 42 33.75 -0.82 -4.62
N THR A 43 34.35 0.25 -5.06
CA THR A 43 34.84 0.38 -6.42
C THR A 43 35.85 -0.74 -6.68
N THR A 44 35.37 -1.89 -7.13
CA THR A 44 36.22 -2.90 -7.75
C THR A 44 36.49 -2.43 -9.18
N SER A 45 37.72 -1.97 -9.42
CA SER A 45 38.24 -1.85 -10.75
C SER A 45 38.30 -3.24 -11.38
N THR A 46 37.35 -3.56 -12.23
CA THR A 46 37.41 -4.76 -13.08
C THR A 46 37.71 -4.36 -14.50
N GLY A 47 38.67 -5.11 -15.01
CA GLY A 47 39.32 -5.16 -16.29
C GLY A 47 38.55 -4.63 -17.50
N VAL A 48 39.34 -3.96 -18.28
CA VAL A 48 39.10 -3.53 -19.65
C VAL A 48 38.58 -4.70 -20.48
N LEU A 49 37.33 -4.61 -20.95
CA LEU A 49 36.88 -5.30 -22.15
C LEU A 49 37.01 -4.32 -23.31
N ASP A 50 37.97 -4.63 -24.18
CA ASP A 50 38.19 -3.98 -25.44
C ASP A 50 36.99 -4.15 -26.38
N HIS A 51 36.25 -3.08 -26.61
CA HIS A 51 35.33 -2.95 -27.74
C HIS A 51 35.77 -1.76 -28.61
N SER A 52 36.83 -2.02 -29.39
CA SER A 52 37.17 -1.19 -30.56
C SER A 52 36.09 -1.44 -31.63
N SER A 53 35.24 -0.46 -31.84
CA SER A 53 34.60 0.01 -33.05
C SER A 53 33.16 0.44 -32.85
N TRP A 54 32.96 1.67 -32.41
CA TRP A 54 31.83 2.49 -32.80
C TRP A 54 32.22 3.96 -32.90
N ASP A 55 31.90 4.53 -33.97
CA ASP A 55 32.34 5.71 -34.67
C ASP A 55 32.29 7.02 -33.83
N LYS A 56 33.27 7.86 -34.16
CA LYS A 56 33.50 9.21 -33.64
C LYS A 56 32.50 10.18 -34.28
N THR A 57 31.44 10.56 -33.60
CA THR A 57 30.79 11.88 -33.80
C THR A 57 29.77 12.17 -32.71
N SER A 58 30.20 12.69 -31.60
CA SER A 58 29.45 13.63 -30.75
C SER A 58 30.35 14.20 -29.65
N HIS A 59 31.33 15.02 -30.06
CA HIS A 59 31.92 15.98 -29.15
C HIS A 59 30.95 17.16 -28.99
N ARG A 60 30.46 17.33 -27.76
CA ARG A 60 30.24 18.58 -27.01
C ARG A 60 29.07 18.43 -26.06
N MET A 61 29.40 18.27 -24.83
CA MET A 61 28.88 18.85 -23.61
C MET A 61 29.14 17.91 -22.43
N ARG A 62 30.41 17.87 -22.00
CA ARG A 62 30.71 17.57 -20.61
C ARG A 62 31.06 18.90 -19.96
N ALA A 63 30.07 19.47 -19.26
CA ALA A 63 30.38 20.50 -18.29
C ALA A 63 31.06 19.81 -17.12
N ASP A 64 32.28 20.18 -16.85
CA ASP A 64 33.09 19.78 -15.72
C ASP A 64 32.41 20.24 -14.44
N VAL A 65 31.67 19.34 -13.79
CA VAL A 65 31.31 19.47 -12.38
C VAL A 65 32.38 18.67 -11.64
N GLU A 66 33.50 19.31 -11.35
CA GLU A 66 34.42 18.86 -10.32
C GLU A 66 33.68 18.91 -8.98
N HIS A 67 33.04 17.81 -8.62
CA HIS A 67 32.71 17.56 -7.23
C HIS A 67 33.99 17.26 -6.48
N VAL A 68 34.46 18.23 -5.71
CA VAL A 68 35.40 18.00 -4.61
C VAL A 68 34.68 17.06 -3.63
N ALA A 69 34.86 15.77 -3.85
CA ALA A 69 34.36 14.73 -2.96
C ALA A 69 35.21 14.73 -1.71
N GLY A 70 34.75 15.39 -0.67
CA GLY A 70 35.22 15.07 0.69
C GLY A 70 34.92 13.59 0.97
N PRO A 71 35.53 12.96 2.00
CA PRO A 71 35.31 11.55 2.30
C PRO A 71 33.83 11.26 2.36
N ALA A 72 33.35 10.30 1.56
CA ALA A 72 31.93 9.96 1.46
C ALA A 72 31.44 9.57 2.85
N VAL A 73 30.56 10.39 3.41
CA VAL A 73 29.92 10.07 4.69
C VAL A 73 28.97 8.89 4.44
N GLU A 74 29.33 7.74 5.00
CA GLU A 74 28.48 6.55 4.94
C GLU A 74 27.09 6.87 5.49
N ARG A 75 26.07 6.73 4.64
CA ARG A 75 24.67 6.99 4.99
C ARG A 75 23.96 5.69 5.25
N ILE A 76 23.12 5.68 6.28
CA ILE A 76 22.31 4.54 6.69
C ILE A 76 20.88 4.82 6.26
N TYR A 77 20.40 4.07 5.24
CA TYR A 77 19.01 4.16 4.78
C TYR A 77 18.12 3.32 5.69
N MET A 78 17.12 3.95 6.31
CA MET A 78 16.19 3.32 7.24
C MET A 78 14.74 3.77 6.96
N ASP A 79 14.38 3.94 5.68
CA ASP A 79 13.02 4.30 5.24
C ASP A 79 12.43 3.23 4.29
N TYR A 80 12.59 1.96 4.68
CA TYR A 80 12.19 0.81 3.86
C TYR A 80 10.67 0.68 3.67
N ASN A 81 9.85 1.39 4.42
CA ASN A 81 8.41 1.50 4.16
C ASN A 81 8.10 2.48 3.00
N ALA A 82 8.99 3.40 2.68
CA ALA A 82 8.86 4.25 1.50
C ALA A 82 9.13 3.44 0.21
N THR A 83 10.24 2.74 0.16
CA THR A 83 10.64 1.83 -0.92
C THR A 83 11.83 0.99 -0.46
N THR A 84 12.06 -0.13 -1.13
CA THR A 84 13.24 -0.98 -0.90
C THR A 84 14.18 -0.95 -2.10
N PRO A 85 15.49 -1.19 -1.94
CA PRO A 85 16.36 -1.55 -3.06
C PRO A 85 15.82 -2.85 -3.70
N VAL A 86 16.19 -3.09 -4.95
CA VAL A 86 15.85 -4.34 -5.63
C VAL A 86 16.91 -5.39 -5.28
N GLU A 87 16.46 -6.60 -4.93
CA GLU A 87 17.36 -7.72 -4.58
C GLU A 87 18.23 -8.14 -5.77
N PRO A 88 19.52 -8.52 -5.57
CA PRO A 88 20.41 -8.90 -6.68
C PRO A 88 19.86 -10.00 -7.58
N GLU A 89 19.27 -11.06 -7.02
CA GLU A 89 18.62 -12.14 -7.78
C GLU A 89 17.42 -11.64 -8.58
N VAL A 90 16.71 -10.65 -8.06
CA VAL A 90 15.59 -10.01 -8.76
C VAL A 90 16.11 -9.16 -9.93
N ILE A 91 17.22 -8.42 -9.74
CA ILE A 91 17.88 -7.68 -10.82
C ILE A 91 18.31 -8.64 -11.93
N SER A 92 18.92 -9.79 -11.57
CA SER A 92 19.30 -10.82 -12.54
C SER A 92 18.08 -11.33 -13.32
N ALA A 93 16.98 -11.67 -12.64
CA ALA A 93 15.76 -12.15 -13.30
C ALA A 93 15.17 -11.12 -14.27
N VAL A 94 15.19 -9.83 -13.90
CA VAL A 94 14.76 -8.75 -14.79
C VAL A 94 15.66 -8.63 -16.02
N THR A 95 16.98 -8.68 -15.82
CA THR A 95 17.99 -8.58 -16.89
C THR A 95 17.88 -9.76 -17.86
N ASP A 96 17.76 -10.98 -17.35
CA ASP A 96 17.58 -12.18 -18.13
C ASP A 96 16.30 -12.14 -18.98
N ALA A 97 15.20 -11.65 -18.40
CA ALA A 97 13.96 -11.49 -19.14
C ALA A 97 14.06 -10.44 -20.25
N LEU A 98 14.77 -9.33 -20.03
CA LEU A 98 15.03 -8.33 -21.07
C LEU A 98 15.83 -8.90 -22.25
N HIS A 99 16.82 -9.75 -21.96
CA HIS A 99 17.65 -10.36 -23.00
C HIS A 99 16.98 -11.53 -23.73
N HIS A 100 16.21 -12.37 -23.01
CA HIS A 100 15.82 -13.69 -23.52
C HIS A 100 14.30 -13.87 -23.66
N ALA A 101 13.46 -12.96 -23.11
CA ALA A 101 12.00 -13.02 -23.14
C ALA A 101 11.36 -11.69 -23.58
N TRP A 102 11.98 -11.02 -24.52
CA TRP A 102 11.55 -9.74 -25.08
C TRP A 102 10.35 -9.82 -26.01
N GLY A 103 9.94 -11.03 -26.41
CA GLY A 103 8.84 -11.25 -27.34
C GLY A 103 7.49 -10.81 -26.78
N ASN A 104 6.54 -10.50 -27.67
CA ASN A 104 5.17 -10.18 -27.25
C ASN A 104 4.48 -11.44 -26.71
N PRO A 105 4.02 -11.48 -25.44
CA PRO A 105 3.41 -12.68 -24.85
C PRO A 105 2.12 -13.16 -25.54
N SER A 106 1.50 -12.32 -26.36
CA SER A 106 0.32 -12.67 -27.15
C SER A 106 0.65 -13.41 -28.47
N SER A 107 1.95 -13.44 -28.85
CA SER A 107 2.39 -14.11 -30.07
C SER A 107 2.58 -15.62 -29.84
N THR A 108 2.23 -16.43 -30.85
CA THR A 108 2.26 -17.90 -30.78
C THR A 108 3.61 -18.51 -31.15
N TYR A 109 4.55 -17.72 -31.65
CA TYR A 109 5.90 -18.17 -32.00
C TYR A 109 6.84 -18.08 -30.79
N LEU A 110 7.99 -18.74 -30.88
CA LEU A 110 8.91 -19.02 -29.77
C LEU A 110 9.24 -17.82 -28.86
N PRO A 111 9.61 -16.62 -29.35
CA PRO A 111 9.87 -15.48 -28.44
C PRO A 111 8.66 -15.07 -27.60
N GLY A 112 7.45 -15.12 -28.17
CA GLY A 112 6.21 -14.80 -27.45
C GLY A 112 5.88 -15.88 -26.39
N VAL A 113 6.03 -17.16 -26.75
CA VAL A 113 5.82 -18.27 -25.83
C VAL A 113 6.74 -18.18 -24.63
N LYS A 114 8.05 -17.92 -24.84
CA LYS A 114 9.01 -17.70 -23.73
C LYS A 114 8.59 -16.60 -22.77
N ALA A 115 8.15 -15.45 -23.32
CA ALA A 115 7.67 -14.34 -22.50
C ALA A 115 6.43 -14.73 -21.69
N LYS A 116 5.49 -15.45 -22.30
CA LYS A 116 4.28 -15.94 -21.65
C LYS A 116 4.57 -16.92 -20.54
N ASP A 117 5.53 -17.83 -20.74
CA ASP A 117 5.94 -18.83 -19.74
C ASP A 117 6.52 -18.15 -18.50
N ILE A 118 7.37 -17.13 -18.67
CA ILE A 118 7.91 -16.34 -17.56
C ILE A 118 6.78 -15.63 -16.80
N ILE A 119 5.82 -15.03 -17.50
CA ILE A 119 4.65 -14.38 -16.87
C ILE A 119 3.85 -15.40 -16.06
N ASN A 120 3.63 -16.60 -16.58
CA ASN A 120 2.89 -17.65 -15.87
C ASN A 120 3.65 -18.15 -14.65
N GLN A 121 4.97 -18.38 -14.74
CA GLN A 121 5.81 -18.75 -13.60
C GLN A 121 5.78 -17.69 -12.49
N ALA A 122 5.90 -16.40 -12.85
CA ALA A 122 5.81 -15.31 -11.90
C ALA A 122 4.42 -15.28 -11.22
N ARG A 123 3.36 -15.57 -11.96
CA ARG A 123 2.00 -15.65 -11.46
C ARG A 123 1.84 -16.78 -10.43
N ASP A 124 2.42 -17.94 -10.69
CA ASP A 124 2.44 -19.08 -9.76
C ASP A 124 3.21 -18.74 -8.48
N SER A 125 4.38 -18.08 -8.59
CA SER A 125 5.19 -17.69 -7.45
C SER A 125 4.45 -16.70 -6.54
N ILE A 126 3.78 -15.71 -7.12
CA ILE A 126 2.98 -14.73 -6.36
C ILE A 126 1.78 -15.41 -5.69
N ALA A 127 1.08 -16.28 -6.41
CA ALA A 127 -0.04 -17.03 -5.87
C ALA A 127 0.37 -17.88 -4.67
N LYS A 128 1.51 -18.59 -4.79
CA LYS A 128 2.08 -19.37 -3.69
C LYS A 128 2.44 -18.53 -2.48
N MET A 129 3.03 -17.35 -2.69
CA MET A 129 3.42 -16.43 -1.61
C MET A 129 2.25 -16.00 -0.74
N ILE A 130 1.05 -15.84 -1.33
CA ILE A 130 -0.15 -15.35 -0.63
C ILE A 130 -1.23 -16.40 -0.41
N GLY A 131 -0.93 -17.69 -0.60
CA GLY A 131 -1.90 -18.77 -0.39
C GLY A 131 -3.06 -18.81 -1.38
N GLY A 132 -2.90 -18.24 -2.59
CA GLY A 132 -3.91 -18.20 -3.65
C GLY A 132 -3.61 -19.15 -4.80
N LYS A 133 -4.34 -18.99 -5.91
CA LYS A 133 -4.14 -19.71 -7.17
C LYS A 133 -3.60 -18.75 -8.23
N ALA A 134 -2.84 -19.25 -9.21
CA ALA A 134 -2.35 -18.43 -10.31
C ALA A 134 -3.48 -17.69 -11.05
N ALA A 135 -4.64 -18.33 -11.23
CA ALA A 135 -5.81 -17.71 -11.86
C ALA A 135 -6.36 -16.51 -11.08
N ASP A 136 -6.01 -16.34 -9.80
CA ASP A 136 -6.48 -15.25 -8.96
C ASP A 136 -5.59 -14.00 -9.07
N ILE A 137 -4.45 -14.09 -9.74
CA ILE A 137 -3.48 -12.98 -9.87
C ILE A 137 -3.72 -12.21 -11.16
N ILE A 138 -3.75 -10.88 -11.06
CA ILE A 138 -3.85 -9.93 -12.19
C ILE A 138 -2.69 -8.94 -12.03
N PHE A 139 -1.79 -8.83 -13.01
CA PHE A 139 -0.71 -7.88 -12.97
C PHE A 139 -1.19 -6.45 -13.22
N THR A 140 -0.63 -5.50 -12.47
CA THR A 140 -0.93 -4.07 -12.56
C THR A 140 0.37 -3.27 -12.58
N SER A 141 0.31 -1.99 -12.91
CA SER A 141 1.49 -1.11 -12.86
C SER A 141 2.01 -0.85 -11.44
N GLY A 142 1.20 -1.10 -10.42
CA GLY A 142 1.53 -0.87 -9.02
C GLY A 142 0.29 -0.88 -8.13
N GLY A 143 0.48 -0.60 -6.83
CA GLY A 143 -0.60 -0.60 -5.84
C GLY A 143 -1.71 0.42 -6.13
N THR A 144 -1.35 1.59 -6.65
CA THR A 144 -2.34 2.62 -7.00
C THR A 144 -3.34 2.13 -8.04
N GLU A 145 -2.88 1.45 -9.10
CA GLU A 145 -3.77 0.86 -10.09
C GLU A 145 -4.62 -0.25 -9.48
N ALA A 146 -4.01 -1.16 -8.70
CA ALA A 146 -4.72 -2.26 -8.06
C ALA A 146 -5.84 -1.75 -7.13
N ASN A 147 -5.54 -0.78 -6.27
CA ASN A 147 -6.53 -0.17 -5.37
C ASN A 147 -7.68 0.49 -6.15
N ASN A 148 -7.38 1.25 -7.21
CA ASN A 148 -8.41 1.87 -8.04
C ASN A 148 -9.29 0.83 -8.78
N MET A 149 -8.70 -0.30 -9.25
CA MET A 149 -9.44 -1.39 -9.87
C MET A 149 -10.46 -2.01 -8.90
N VAL A 150 -10.11 -2.15 -7.62
CA VAL A 150 -11.04 -2.67 -6.60
C VAL A 150 -12.24 -1.74 -6.44
N PHE A 151 -12.00 -0.44 -6.25
CA PHE A 151 -13.08 0.53 -6.08
C PHE A 151 -13.98 0.60 -7.31
N HIS A 152 -13.37 0.64 -8.51
CA HIS A 152 -14.11 0.60 -9.77
C HIS A 152 -14.96 -0.68 -9.88
N SER A 153 -14.36 -1.84 -9.61
CA SER A 153 -15.05 -3.13 -9.70
C SER A 153 -16.21 -3.23 -8.72
N ALA A 154 -16.08 -2.70 -7.51
CA ALA A 154 -17.15 -2.70 -6.52
C ALA A 154 -18.34 -1.82 -6.95
N LEU A 155 -18.08 -0.64 -7.51
CA LEU A 155 -19.12 0.25 -8.02
C LEU A 155 -19.84 -0.35 -9.23
N GLU A 156 -19.10 -0.85 -10.21
CA GLU A 156 -19.68 -1.50 -11.40
C GLU A 156 -20.54 -2.70 -11.01
N HIS A 157 -20.04 -3.52 -10.08
CA HIS A 157 -20.79 -4.66 -9.57
C HIS A 157 -22.09 -4.25 -8.86
N PHE A 158 -22.05 -3.21 -8.05
CA PHE A 158 -23.24 -2.67 -7.37
C PHE A 158 -24.31 -2.26 -8.37
N TRP A 159 -23.95 -1.48 -9.39
CA TRP A 159 -24.91 -1.00 -10.37
C TRP A 159 -25.47 -2.12 -11.25
N LYS A 160 -24.61 -3.06 -11.69
CA LYS A 160 -25.05 -4.22 -12.49
C LYS A 160 -25.99 -5.13 -11.71
N SER A 161 -25.70 -5.38 -10.44
CA SER A 161 -26.55 -6.22 -9.58
C SER A 161 -27.95 -5.60 -9.40
N ARG A 162 -28.05 -4.29 -9.27
CA ARG A 162 -29.34 -3.59 -9.17
C ARG A 162 -30.10 -3.59 -10.48
N ALA A 163 -29.45 -3.32 -11.60
CA ALA A 163 -30.09 -3.36 -12.91
C ALA A 163 -30.71 -4.74 -13.21
N SER A 164 -30.02 -5.82 -12.82
CA SER A 164 -30.51 -7.18 -12.95
C SER A 164 -31.71 -7.47 -12.06
N ALA A 165 -31.76 -6.92 -10.83
CA ALA A 165 -32.89 -7.08 -9.91
C ALA A 165 -34.15 -6.29 -10.33
N GLU A 166 -33.97 -5.18 -11.07
CA GLU A 166 -35.06 -4.30 -11.54
C GLU A 166 -35.60 -4.70 -12.92
N GLY A 167 -35.25 -5.89 -13.46
CA GLY A 167 -35.86 -6.46 -14.69
C GLY A 167 -35.31 -5.90 -16.00
N GLY A 168 -34.08 -5.39 -16.01
CA GLY A 168 -33.32 -5.12 -17.25
C GLY A 168 -33.83 -3.94 -18.10
N GLN A 169 -34.73 -3.11 -17.62
CA GLN A 169 -35.07 -1.86 -18.30
C GLN A 169 -33.96 -0.82 -18.01
N GLU A 170 -33.14 -0.50 -19.01
CA GLU A 170 -32.35 0.73 -19.06
C GLU A 170 -33.29 1.95 -19.02
N LYS A 171 -33.85 2.26 -17.83
CA LYS A 171 -34.48 3.56 -17.63
C LYS A 171 -33.35 4.56 -17.39
N ASN A 172 -33.20 5.48 -18.36
CA ASN A 172 -32.47 6.72 -18.20
C ASN A 172 -32.52 7.20 -16.76
N HIS A 173 -31.35 7.32 -16.10
CA HIS A 173 -31.19 7.66 -14.70
C HIS A 173 -31.58 9.12 -14.35
N GLN A 174 -32.73 9.58 -14.87
CA GLN A 174 -33.41 10.77 -14.42
C GLN A 174 -34.74 10.34 -13.80
N MET A 175 -34.71 9.90 -12.57
CA MET A 175 -35.95 9.67 -11.79
C MET A 175 -35.80 10.22 -10.37
N ASN A 176 -36.70 11.11 -10.07
CA ASN A 176 -37.21 11.59 -8.78
C ASN A 176 -36.62 10.94 -7.50
N GLY A 177 -36.08 11.77 -6.64
CA GLY A 177 -36.05 11.64 -5.18
C GLY A 177 -35.55 10.32 -4.59
N ASN A 178 -34.30 10.27 -4.14
CA ASN A 178 -33.57 9.22 -3.42
C ASN A 178 -32.90 8.13 -4.28
N LYS A 179 -31.91 8.55 -5.08
CA LYS A 179 -30.94 7.61 -5.67
C LYS A 179 -30.12 6.97 -4.54
N VAL A 180 -30.33 5.67 -4.28
CA VAL A 180 -29.49 4.94 -3.33
C VAL A 180 -28.10 4.76 -3.93
N LEU A 181 -27.10 5.44 -3.35
CA LEU A 181 -25.72 5.33 -3.76
C LEU A 181 -25.05 4.06 -3.18
N PRO A 182 -24.07 3.47 -3.88
CA PRO A 182 -23.22 2.45 -3.31
C PRO A 182 -22.49 3.03 -2.09
N HIS A 183 -22.38 2.26 -1.02
CA HIS A 183 -21.70 2.67 0.19
C HIS A 183 -20.40 1.90 0.36
N ILE A 184 -19.32 2.62 0.71
CA ILE A 184 -17.97 2.10 0.92
C ILE A 184 -17.56 2.40 2.36
N ILE A 185 -16.97 1.42 3.04
CA ILE A 185 -16.35 1.58 4.35
C ILE A 185 -14.83 1.45 4.18
N THR A 186 -14.09 2.42 4.67
CA THR A 186 -12.62 2.43 4.68
C THR A 186 -12.10 3.09 5.95
N SER A 187 -10.78 3.08 6.20
CA SER A 187 -10.21 3.75 7.36
C SER A 187 -9.67 5.16 7.03
N ASN A 188 -9.51 5.98 8.07
CA ASN A 188 -8.92 7.30 7.94
C ASN A 188 -7.37 7.28 7.85
N VAL A 189 -6.76 6.09 7.96
CA VAL A 189 -5.30 5.89 7.93
C VAL A 189 -4.81 5.15 6.68
N GLU A 190 -5.67 5.02 5.67
CA GLU A 190 -5.34 4.37 4.41
C GLU A 190 -4.28 5.15 3.60
N HIS A 191 -3.61 4.42 2.72
CA HIS A 191 -2.74 5.04 1.72
C HIS A 191 -3.52 5.99 0.79
N ASP A 192 -2.87 7.05 0.30
CA ASP A 192 -3.49 8.08 -0.56
C ASP A 192 -4.21 7.48 -1.80
N SER A 193 -3.75 6.36 -2.35
CA SER A 193 -4.43 5.70 -3.47
C SER A 193 -5.81 5.11 -3.12
N ILE A 194 -6.11 4.90 -1.84
CA ILE A 194 -7.44 4.52 -1.34
C ILE A 194 -8.17 5.77 -0.87
N LYS A 195 -7.55 6.57 0.01
CA LYS A 195 -8.16 7.75 0.61
C LYS A 195 -8.64 8.73 -0.47
N ASN A 196 -7.75 9.17 -1.37
CA ASN A 196 -8.09 10.14 -2.40
C ASN A 196 -9.12 9.59 -3.40
N THR A 197 -9.08 8.26 -3.70
CA THR A 197 -10.08 7.61 -4.54
C THR A 197 -11.46 7.65 -3.86
N ALA A 198 -11.53 7.30 -2.58
CA ALA A 198 -12.77 7.33 -1.79
C ALA A 198 -13.32 8.75 -1.66
N GLU A 199 -12.46 9.74 -1.35
CA GLU A 199 -12.83 11.17 -1.28
C GLU A 199 -13.37 11.68 -2.63
N ASN A 200 -12.74 11.32 -3.75
CA ASN A 200 -13.21 11.70 -5.08
C ASN A 200 -14.58 11.12 -5.40
N LEU A 201 -14.82 9.85 -5.05
CA LEU A 201 -16.12 9.21 -5.24
C LEU A 201 -17.23 9.88 -4.42
N LEU A 202 -16.91 10.26 -3.18
CA LEU A 202 -17.82 11.01 -2.29
C LEU A 202 -18.12 12.41 -2.86
N GLN A 203 -17.09 13.18 -3.21
CA GLN A 203 -17.22 14.54 -3.74
C GLN A 203 -17.97 14.60 -5.07
N THR A 204 -17.79 13.59 -5.91
CA THR A 204 -18.47 13.50 -7.22
C THR A 204 -19.86 12.86 -7.15
N GLY A 205 -20.34 12.50 -5.95
CA GLY A 205 -21.66 11.89 -5.74
C GLY A 205 -21.80 10.51 -6.40
N LYS A 206 -20.69 9.78 -6.59
CA LYS A 206 -20.67 8.44 -7.17
C LYS A 206 -20.85 7.33 -6.13
N ALA A 207 -20.46 7.60 -4.89
CA ALA A 207 -20.63 6.70 -3.74
C ALA A 207 -20.74 7.50 -2.44
N ASP A 208 -21.42 6.91 -1.44
CA ASP A 208 -21.27 7.31 -0.05
C ASP A 208 -20.04 6.62 0.55
N VAL A 209 -19.29 7.31 1.41
CA VAL A 209 -18.11 6.74 2.05
C VAL A 209 -18.13 6.99 3.56
N THR A 210 -17.85 5.96 4.34
CA THR A 210 -17.58 6.08 5.77
C THR A 210 -16.09 5.83 6.02
N PHE A 211 -15.39 6.84 6.54
CA PHE A 211 -14.01 6.75 7.00
C PHE A 211 -14.00 6.43 8.50
N LEU A 212 -13.59 5.22 8.85
CA LEU A 212 -13.52 4.79 10.25
C LEU A 212 -12.23 5.31 10.90
N PRO A 213 -12.30 5.86 12.11
CA PRO A 213 -11.10 6.17 12.87
C PRO A 213 -10.45 4.89 13.40
N VAL A 214 -9.14 4.95 13.63
CA VAL A 214 -8.47 3.92 14.44
C VAL A 214 -8.68 4.21 15.93
N SER A 215 -8.78 3.14 16.71
CA SER A 215 -8.93 3.19 18.17
C SER A 215 -7.67 3.76 18.83
N LYS A 216 -7.83 4.71 19.73
CA LYS A 216 -6.71 5.23 20.53
C LYS A 216 -6.12 4.22 21.50
N LYS A 217 -6.84 3.13 21.78
CA LYS A 217 -6.40 2.07 22.69
C LYS A 217 -5.59 1.00 22.01
N THR A 218 -5.99 0.63 20.77
CA THR A 218 -5.41 -0.50 20.02
C THR A 218 -4.64 -0.04 18.77
N GLY A 219 -4.80 1.20 18.33
CA GLY A 219 -4.24 1.68 17.05
C GLY A 219 -4.90 1.06 15.82
N ARG A 220 -5.93 0.19 15.99
CA ARG A 220 -6.59 -0.54 14.91
C ARG A 220 -7.98 0.03 14.60
N VAL A 221 -8.48 -0.31 13.43
CA VAL A 221 -9.92 -0.26 13.16
C VAL A 221 -10.59 -1.36 13.97
N GLU A 222 -11.60 -1.01 14.76
CA GLU A 222 -12.35 -1.99 15.54
C GLU A 222 -13.42 -2.68 14.68
N VAL A 223 -13.60 -3.99 14.91
CA VAL A 223 -14.58 -4.79 14.16
C VAL A 223 -15.99 -4.26 14.38
N GLU A 224 -16.29 -3.83 15.59
CA GLU A 224 -17.60 -3.27 16.00
C GLU A 224 -17.91 -1.98 15.25
N ASP A 225 -16.90 -1.13 15.00
CA ASP A 225 -17.07 0.12 14.23
C ASP A 225 -17.39 -0.17 12.76
N VAL A 226 -16.74 -1.19 12.17
CA VAL A 226 -17.08 -1.66 10.82
C VAL A 226 -18.53 -2.12 10.77
N MET A 227 -18.95 -2.94 11.73
CA MET A 227 -20.33 -3.48 11.78
C MET A 227 -21.36 -2.38 12.01
N ALA A 228 -21.08 -1.40 12.87
CA ALA A 228 -21.96 -0.26 13.11
C ALA A 228 -22.11 0.67 11.88
N ALA A 229 -21.07 0.75 11.04
CA ALA A 229 -21.08 1.53 9.81
C ALA A 229 -21.80 0.84 8.64
N MET A 230 -22.11 -0.46 8.75
CA MET A 230 -22.75 -1.23 7.67
C MET A 230 -24.14 -0.68 7.34
N ARG A 231 -24.41 -0.51 6.04
CA ARG A 231 -25.71 -0.07 5.48
C ARG A 231 -26.25 -1.11 4.50
N PRO A 232 -27.56 -1.11 4.19
CA PRO A 232 -28.09 -1.96 3.12
C PRO A 232 -27.38 -1.77 1.77
N SER A 233 -26.90 -0.55 1.47
CA SER A 233 -26.17 -0.22 0.25
C SER A 233 -24.67 -0.45 0.34
N THR A 234 -24.12 -0.95 1.45
CA THR A 234 -22.68 -1.23 1.56
C THR A 234 -22.26 -2.31 0.56
N CYS A 235 -21.34 -1.98 -0.32
CA CYS A 235 -20.82 -2.87 -1.36
C CYS A 235 -19.31 -3.18 -1.24
N LEU A 236 -18.55 -2.36 -0.49
CA LEU A 236 -17.11 -2.56 -0.29
C LEU A 236 -16.71 -2.20 1.14
N VAL A 237 -15.89 -3.05 1.75
CA VAL A 237 -15.08 -2.74 2.93
C VAL A 237 -13.62 -2.86 2.52
N SER A 238 -12.87 -1.77 2.62
CA SER A 238 -11.47 -1.68 2.19
C SER A 238 -10.64 -1.16 3.35
N ILE A 239 -9.88 -2.03 4.01
CA ILE A 239 -9.02 -1.72 5.15
C ILE A 239 -7.62 -2.28 4.89
N MET A 240 -6.57 -1.46 5.06
CA MET A 240 -5.17 -1.90 4.91
C MET A 240 -4.85 -3.03 5.88
N LEU A 241 -3.95 -3.95 5.50
CA LEU A 241 -3.53 -5.05 6.38
C LEU A 241 -2.61 -4.57 7.49
N ALA A 242 -1.68 -3.65 7.15
CA ALA A 242 -0.78 -3.06 8.12
C ALA A 242 -0.54 -1.58 7.78
N ASN A 243 -0.48 -0.75 8.81
CA ASN A 243 -0.29 0.69 8.62
C ASN A 243 1.15 1.01 8.21
N ASN A 244 1.31 1.87 7.22
CA ASN A 244 2.61 2.23 6.63
C ASN A 244 3.46 3.15 7.51
N GLU A 245 2.91 3.76 8.55
CA GLU A 245 3.63 4.64 9.48
C GLU A 245 3.90 3.95 10.81
N THR A 246 2.88 3.39 11.43
CA THR A 246 2.98 2.77 12.75
C THR A 246 3.32 1.28 12.70
N GLY A 247 3.09 0.63 11.56
CA GLY A 247 3.25 -0.82 11.43
C GLY A 247 2.13 -1.62 12.10
N VAL A 248 1.12 -1.00 12.71
CA VAL A 248 0.00 -1.67 13.37
C VAL A 248 -0.74 -2.57 12.38
N ILE A 249 -0.96 -3.83 12.77
CA ILE A 249 -1.66 -4.85 11.97
C ILE A 249 -3.16 -4.78 12.26
N MET A 250 -3.97 -4.65 11.21
CA MET A 250 -5.43 -4.54 11.33
C MET A 250 -6.10 -5.92 11.40
N PRO A 251 -7.25 -6.05 12.09
CA PRO A 251 -7.94 -7.33 12.33
C PRO A 251 -8.77 -7.76 11.10
N ILE A 252 -8.11 -7.93 9.94
CA ILE A 252 -8.79 -8.18 8.66
C ILE A 252 -9.60 -9.48 8.69
N ARG A 253 -9.03 -10.56 9.28
CA ARG A 253 -9.71 -11.85 9.38
C ARG A 253 -11.03 -11.74 10.16
N GLU A 254 -10.99 -11.09 11.31
CA GLU A 254 -12.15 -10.88 12.18
C GLU A 254 -13.19 -10.02 11.51
N ILE A 255 -12.78 -8.93 10.84
CA ILE A 255 -13.67 -8.07 10.04
C ILE A 255 -14.36 -8.91 8.95
N CYS A 256 -13.60 -9.69 8.20
CA CYS A 256 -14.15 -10.53 7.13
C CYS A 256 -15.17 -11.55 7.66
N GLN A 257 -14.85 -12.24 8.75
CA GLN A 257 -15.74 -13.21 9.39
C GLN A 257 -17.06 -12.56 9.85
N LYS A 258 -16.99 -11.41 10.50
CA LYS A 258 -18.17 -10.69 10.99
C LYS A 258 -19.03 -10.16 9.85
N VAL A 259 -18.42 -9.54 8.83
CA VAL A 259 -19.15 -9.03 7.66
C VAL A 259 -19.83 -10.19 6.89
N ARG A 260 -19.16 -11.33 6.73
CA ARG A 260 -19.72 -12.51 6.05
C ARG A 260 -20.87 -13.15 6.82
N SER A 261 -20.83 -13.14 8.16
CA SER A 261 -21.88 -13.71 9.02
C SER A 261 -23.05 -12.76 9.29
N ALA A 262 -22.95 -11.50 8.87
CA ALA A 262 -23.99 -10.50 9.10
C ALA A 262 -25.28 -10.81 8.33
N THR A 263 -26.41 -10.84 9.02
CA THR A 263 -27.72 -10.93 8.38
C THR A 263 -28.04 -9.61 7.68
N ARG A 264 -28.30 -9.67 6.37
CA ARG A 264 -28.62 -8.50 5.53
C ARG A 264 -29.89 -8.74 4.74
N PRO A 265 -30.64 -7.70 4.38
CA PRO A 265 -31.77 -7.84 3.46
C PRO A 265 -31.37 -8.55 2.17
N SER A 266 -32.22 -9.41 1.63
CA SER A 266 -31.93 -10.18 0.39
C SER A 266 -31.67 -9.28 -0.83
N SER A 267 -32.22 -8.05 -0.80
CA SER A 267 -32.00 -7.04 -1.84
C SER A 267 -30.66 -6.30 -1.71
N SER A 268 -29.90 -6.51 -0.63
CA SER A 268 -28.60 -5.86 -0.43
C SER A 268 -27.54 -6.50 -1.33
N PRO A 269 -26.62 -5.71 -1.93
CA PRO A 269 -25.53 -6.27 -2.70
C PRO A 269 -24.59 -7.07 -1.79
N ARG A 270 -23.88 -8.04 -2.35
CA ARG A 270 -22.79 -8.70 -1.63
C ARG A 270 -21.73 -7.64 -1.26
N VAL A 271 -21.28 -7.66 -0.02
CA VAL A 271 -20.14 -6.83 0.42
C VAL A 271 -18.86 -7.48 -0.06
N LEU A 272 -18.08 -6.74 -0.83
CA LEU A 272 -16.74 -7.11 -1.26
C LEU A 272 -15.75 -6.67 -0.20
N LEU A 273 -14.74 -7.51 0.07
CA LEU A 273 -13.75 -7.33 1.12
C LEU A 273 -12.37 -7.18 0.49
N HIS A 274 -11.74 -6.05 0.75
CA HIS A 274 -10.42 -5.70 0.21
C HIS A 274 -9.44 -5.35 1.32
N THR A 275 -8.20 -5.76 1.15
CA THR A 275 -7.08 -5.29 1.97
C THR A 275 -5.90 -4.86 1.11
N ASP A 276 -5.34 -3.68 1.40
CA ASP A 276 -4.04 -3.27 0.88
C ASP A 276 -2.95 -3.91 1.75
N ALA A 277 -2.25 -4.90 1.18
CA ALA A 277 -1.20 -5.63 1.87
C ALA A 277 0.22 -5.13 1.54
N ALA A 278 0.35 -3.93 0.97
CA ALA A 278 1.64 -3.37 0.54
C ALA A 278 2.71 -3.42 1.62
N GLN A 279 2.36 -3.13 2.87
CA GLN A 279 3.32 -3.10 3.97
C GLN A 279 3.52 -4.47 4.64
N ALA A 280 2.59 -5.40 4.48
CA ALA A 280 2.63 -6.71 5.15
C ALA A 280 3.43 -7.76 4.37
N ILE A 281 3.26 -7.79 3.04
CA ILE A 281 3.92 -8.77 2.17
C ILE A 281 5.46 -8.65 2.29
N GLY A 282 6.12 -9.80 2.46
CA GLY A 282 7.56 -9.91 2.63
C GLY A 282 8.07 -9.62 4.05
N LYS A 283 7.19 -9.28 5.00
CA LYS A 283 7.53 -8.97 6.40
C LYS A 283 6.80 -9.87 7.39
N ILE A 284 5.57 -10.25 7.08
CA ILE A 284 4.76 -11.22 7.81
C ILE A 284 4.04 -12.15 6.82
N ARG A 285 3.54 -13.27 7.32
CA ARG A 285 2.74 -14.18 6.50
C ARG A 285 1.42 -13.51 6.09
N VAL A 286 1.14 -13.50 4.80
CA VAL A 286 -0.13 -13.08 4.22
C VAL A 286 -0.75 -14.27 3.50
N ASP A 287 -1.94 -14.68 3.93
CA ASP A 287 -2.67 -15.80 3.34
C ASP A 287 -4.09 -15.37 3.00
N ALA A 288 -4.40 -15.32 1.72
CA ALA A 288 -5.66 -14.81 1.20
C ALA A 288 -6.88 -15.61 1.69
N LEU A 289 -6.73 -16.91 1.83
CA LEU A 289 -7.81 -17.80 2.27
C LEU A 289 -8.06 -17.66 3.77
N GLU A 290 -7.00 -17.54 4.57
CA GLU A 290 -7.12 -17.32 6.02
C GLU A 290 -7.70 -15.95 6.33
N LEU A 291 -7.32 -14.91 5.58
CA LEU A 291 -7.89 -13.56 5.73
C LEU A 291 -9.36 -13.51 5.31
N GLY A 292 -9.79 -14.35 4.36
CA GLY A 292 -11.16 -14.41 3.87
C GLY A 292 -11.59 -13.21 3.02
N VAL A 293 -10.61 -12.50 2.41
CA VAL A 293 -10.85 -11.34 1.55
C VAL A 293 -11.20 -11.73 0.12
N ASP A 294 -11.85 -10.82 -0.60
CA ASP A 294 -12.08 -10.94 -2.04
C ASP A 294 -10.89 -10.41 -2.85
N TYR A 295 -10.22 -9.37 -2.35
CA TYR A 295 -9.09 -8.72 -3.02
C TYR A 295 -7.92 -8.46 -2.07
N ILE A 296 -6.69 -8.60 -2.61
CA ILE A 296 -5.45 -8.15 -1.96
C ILE A 296 -4.65 -7.33 -2.96
N THR A 297 -4.24 -6.13 -2.55
CA THR A 297 -3.29 -5.32 -3.30
C THR A 297 -1.86 -5.72 -2.96
N ILE A 298 -1.05 -6.00 -4.00
CA ILE A 298 0.35 -6.42 -3.92
C ILE A 298 1.23 -5.36 -4.56
N VAL A 299 2.28 -4.91 -3.85
CA VAL A 299 3.14 -3.79 -4.27
C VAL A 299 4.60 -4.18 -4.23
N GLY A 300 5.20 -4.42 -5.41
CA GLY A 300 6.53 -5.00 -5.53
C GLY A 300 7.64 -4.23 -4.81
N HIS A 301 7.73 -2.92 -5.00
CA HIS A 301 8.82 -2.11 -4.43
C HIS A 301 8.79 -1.96 -2.89
N LYS A 302 7.89 -2.62 -2.21
CA LYS A 302 7.81 -2.69 -0.74
C LYS A 302 8.44 -3.97 -0.19
N PHE A 303 8.75 -4.94 -1.05
CA PHE A 303 9.39 -6.20 -0.69
C PHE A 303 10.50 -6.61 -1.68
N TYR A 304 11.41 -5.66 -1.96
CA TYR A 304 12.64 -5.85 -2.74
C TYR A 304 12.43 -6.25 -4.21
N ALA A 305 11.23 -6.04 -4.74
CA ALA A 305 10.89 -6.22 -6.15
C ALA A 305 10.91 -4.89 -6.92
N PRO A 306 10.83 -4.90 -8.26
CA PRO A 306 10.72 -3.70 -9.07
C PRO A 306 9.37 -2.97 -8.85
N ARG A 307 9.27 -1.74 -9.40
CA ARG A 307 8.04 -0.95 -9.39
C ARG A 307 6.99 -1.52 -10.32
N ILE A 308 6.33 -2.55 -9.86
CA ILE A 308 5.18 -3.22 -10.46
C ILE A 308 4.28 -3.71 -9.34
N GLY A 309 3.05 -4.05 -9.63
CA GLY A 309 2.12 -4.62 -8.65
C GLY A 309 1.28 -5.74 -9.23
N ALA A 310 0.45 -6.30 -8.38
CA ALA A 310 -0.58 -7.23 -8.77
C ALA A 310 -1.82 -7.04 -7.88
N LEU A 311 -2.96 -7.43 -8.41
CA LEU A 311 -4.20 -7.60 -7.68
C LEU A 311 -4.48 -9.10 -7.56
N PHE A 312 -4.60 -9.60 -6.33
CA PHE A 312 -5.28 -10.87 -6.09
C PHE A 312 -6.78 -10.63 -6.07
N ALA A 313 -7.54 -11.45 -6.79
CA ALA A 313 -8.99 -11.51 -6.73
C ALA A 313 -9.42 -12.98 -6.60
N ASN A 314 -10.15 -13.33 -5.57
CA ASN A 314 -10.56 -14.72 -5.31
C ASN A 314 -11.60 -15.21 -6.35
N GLY A 315 -11.16 -15.90 -7.39
CA GLY A 315 -11.98 -16.31 -8.52
C GLY A 315 -12.48 -15.13 -9.36
N PRO A 316 -11.56 -14.41 -10.05
CA PRO A 316 -11.90 -13.19 -10.79
C PRO A 316 -12.90 -13.45 -11.92
N GLY A 317 -13.92 -12.59 -11.99
CA GLY A 317 -15.01 -12.69 -12.96
C GLY A 317 -16.04 -13.79 -12.69
N THR A 318 -15.82 -14.62 -11.67
CA THR A 318 -16.78 -15.65 -11.24
C THR A 318 -17.27 -15.41 -9.81
N THR A 319 -16.43 -15.68 -8.82
CA THR A 319 -16.76 -15.45 -7.41
C THR A 319 -16.59 -14.00 -7.01
N THR A 320 -15.52 -13.35 -7.52
CA THR A 320 -15.20 -11.96 -7.23
C THR A 320 -15.28 -11.14 -8.52
N PRO A 321 -16.12 -10.10 -8.57
CA PRO A 321 -16.25 -9.27 -9.76
C PRO A 321 -14.96 -8.49 -10.00
N VAL A 322 -14.45 -8.50 -11.23
CA VAL A 322 -13.35 -7.65 -11.69
C VAL A 322 -13.78 -6.97 -12.98
N HIS A 323 -13.79 -5.65 -12.96
CA HIS A 323 -14.11 -4.82 -14.12
C HIS A 323 -12.87 -4.03 -14.55
N PRO A 324 -12.54 -4.02 -15.86
CA PRO A 324 -11.35 -3.35 -16.36
C PRO A 324 -11.47 -1.83 -16.19
N LEU A 325 -10.39 -1.17 -15.74
CA LEU A 325 -10.24 0.29 -15.80
C LEU A 325 -9.78 0.78 -17.15
N LEU A 326 -9.02 -0.05 -17.87
CA LEU A 326 -8.45 0.23 -19.17
C LEU A 326 -9.14 -0.67 -20.21
N PHE A 327 -9.28 -0.17 -21.43
CA PHE A 327 -9.86 -0.92 -22.54
C PHE A 327 -8.79 -1.13 -23.62
N GLY A 328 -8.72 -2.35 -24.18
CA GLY A 328 -7.69 -2.71 -25.14
C GLY A 328 -7.81 -4.18 -25.57
N GLY A 329 -6.67 -4.85 -25.74
CA GLY A 329 -6.60 -6.27 -26.10
C GLY A 329 -6.97 -7.21 -24.95
N GLY A 330 -6.83 -8.52 -25.19
CA GLY A 330 -7.24 -9.59 -24.26
C GLY A 330 -6.28 -9.93 -23.13
N GLN A 331 -5.26 -9.10 -22.89
CA GLN A 331 -4.26 -9.37 -21.85
C GLN A 331 -4.89 -9.48 -20.47
N GLU A 332 -4.23 -10.21 -19.58
CA GLU A 332 -4.74 -10.49 -18.25
C GLU A 332 -6.22 -10.94 -18.26
N ARG A 333 -6.59 -11.76 -19.24
CA ARG A 333 -7.95 -12.33 -19.41
C ARG A 333 -9.03 -11.24 -19.51
N ASN A 334 -8.74 -10.13 -20.16
CA ASN A 334 -9.54 -8.92 -20.29
C ASN A 334 -9.74 -8.12 -19.00
N PHE A 335 -9.13 -8.50 -17.89
CA PHE A 335 -9.24 -7.74 -16.64
C PHE A 335 -8.30 -6.52 -16.63
N ARG A 336 -7.15 -6.63 -17.31
CA ARG A 336 -6.17 -5.55 -17.42
C ARG A 336 -5.50 -5.58 -18.79
N PRO A 337 -6.09 -4.98 -19.82
CA PRO A 337 -5.53 -4.86 -21.16
C PRO A 337 -4.21 -4.07 -21.19
N GLY A 338 -3.44 -4.30 -22.23
CA GLY A 338 -2.12 -3.71 -22.48
C GLY A 338 -1.02 -4.78 -22.40
N THR A 339 -0.09 -4.74 -23.37
CA THR A 339 1.02 -5.71 -23.42
C THR A 339 1.74 -5.77 -22.08
N GLU A 340 1.91 -6.99 -21.57
CA GLU A 340 2.46 -7.24 -20.23
C GLU A 340 3.94 -6.85 -20.16
N ASN A 341 4.35 -6.24 -19.06
CA ASN A 341 5.74 -5.90 -18.77
C ASN A 341 6.51 -7.14 -18.29
N THR A 342 6.87 -8.02 -19.22
CA THR A 342 7.47 -9.33 -18.93
C THR A 342 8.66 -9.24 -17.97
N ALA A 343 9.57 -8.30 -18.18
CA ALA A 343 10.77 -8.19 -17.36
C ALA A 343 10.47 -7.79 -15.92
N MET A 344 9.58 -6.80 -15.71
CA MET A 344 9.20 -6.41 -14.34
C MET A 344 8.35 -7.48 -13.67
N ILE A 345 7.54 -8.21 -14.43
CA ILE A 345 6.76 -9.36 -13.93
C ILE A 345 7.71 -10.50 -13.50
N ALA A 346 8.75 -10.80 -14.28
CA ALA A 346 9.79 -11.76 -13.90
C ALA A 346 10.43 -11.39 -12.56
N GLY A 347 10.80 -10.12 -12.40
CA GLY A 347 11.37 -9.61 -11.14
C GLY A 347 10.39 -9.74 -9.96
N LEU A 348 9.10 -9.43 -10.15
CA LEU A 348 8.09 -9.59 -9.11
C LEU A 348 7.92 -11.06 -8.71
N GLY A 349 7.90 -11.97 -9.68
CA GLY A 349 7.85 -13.42 -9.44
C GLY A 349 9.06 -13.91 -8.65
N LYS A 350 10.27 -13.46 -9.02
CA LYS A 350 11.51 -13.83 -8.31
C LYS A 350 11.51 -13.33 -6.87
N ALA A 351 11.08 -12.09 -6.63
CA ALA A 351 10.94 -11.58 -5.26
C ALA A 351 9.92 -12.39 -4.45
N ALA A 352 8.81 -12.81 -5.05
CA ALA A 352 7.82 -13.67 -4.39
C ALA A 352 8.39 -15.06 -4.02
N GLU A 353 9.27 -15.63 -4.85
CA GLU A 353 10.00 -16.86 -4.53
C GLU A 353 10.91 -16.68 -3.31
N LEU A 354 11.70 -15.59 -3.28
CA LEU A 354 12.60 -15.28 -2.18
C LEU A 354 11.84 -15.07 -0.86
N VAL A 355 10.73 -14.32 -0.91
CA VAL A 355 9.84 -14.15 0.24
C VAL A 355 9.32 -15.51 0.73
N THR A 356 8.80 -16.34 -0.17
CA THR A 356 8.25 -17.65 0.20
C THR A 356 9.30 -18.56 0.85
N ALA A 357 10.53 -18.50 0.37
CA ALA A 357 11.62 -19.34 0.89
C ALA A 357 12.14 -18.88 2.27
N ASN A 358 12.19 -17.56 2.52
CA ASN A 358 12.96 -17.00 3.63
C ASN A 358 12.12 -16.19 4.64
N LEU A 359 10.78 -16.19 4.53
CA LEU A 359 9.92 -15.29 5.31
C LEU A 359 10.14 -15.40 6.82
N ALA A 360 10.24 -16.61 7.36
CA ALA A 360 10.41 -16.84 8.81
C ALA A 360 11.75 -16.29 9.33
N GLU A 361 12.82 -16.44 8.54
CA GLU A 361 14.14 -15.87 8.87
C GLU A 361 14.10 -14.35 8.79
N HIS A 362 13.49 -13.81 7.74
CA HIS A 362 13.31 -12.37 7.55
C HIS A 362 12.52 -11.74 8.71
N GLU A 363 11.40 -12.33 9.10
CA GLU A 363 10.56 -11.84 10.19
C GLU A 363 11.32 -11.82 11.51
N THR A 364 12.04 -12.89 11.84
CA THR A 364 12.87 -12.98 13.04
C THR A 364 13.96 -11.91 13.05
N HIS A 365 14.72 -11.79 11.96
CA HIS A 365 15.79 -10.82 11.83
C HIS A 365 15.30 -9.36 11.95
N LEU A 366 14.20 -9.03 11.27
CA LEU A 366 13.60 -7.70 11.33
C LEU A 366 13.14 -7.35 12.75
N LEU A 367 12.53 -8.31 13.44
CA LEU A 367 12.08 -8.15 14.83
C LEU A 367 13.27 -7.92 15.77
N ASP A 368 14.32 -8.71 15.66
CA ASP A 368 15.50 -8.60 16.52
C ASP A 368 16.19 -7.24 16.37
N ILE A 369 16.36 -6.76 15.14
CA ILE A 369 16.96 -5.44 14.88
C ILE A 369 16.05 -4.32 15.40
N ARG A 370 14.73 -4.40 15.19
CA ARG A 370 13.80 -3.41 15.72
C ARG A 370 13.85 -3.35 17.25
N LEU A 371 13.77 -4.48 17.91
CA LEU A 371 13.84 -4.55 19.39
C LEU A 371 15.17 -4.01 19.92
N TYR A 372 16.28 -4.35 19.27
CA TYR A 372 17.59 -3.79 19.61
C TYR A 372 17.60 -2.25 19.47
N LEU A 373 17.08 -1.72 18.35
CA LEU A 373 16.98 -0.27 18.15
C LEU A 373 16.14 0.41 19.24
N GLU A 374 14.97 -0.14 19.56
CA GLU A 374 14.07 0.39 20.58
C GLU A 374 14.75 0.40 21.98
N GLN A 375 15.42 -0.69 22.34
CA GLN A 375 16.20 -0.78 23.57
C GLN A 375 17.33 0.26 23.62
N ARG A 376 18.05 0.44 22.53
CA ARG A 376 19.13 1.45 22.43
C ARG A 376 18.61 2.87 22.56
N LEU A 377 17.47 3.19 21.95
CA LEU A 377 16.83 4.49 22.08
C LEU A 377 16.43 4.79 23.54
N LEU A 378 15.81 3.82 24.21
CA LEU A 378 15.45 3.95 25.63
C LEU A 378 16.68 4.09 26.55
N ALA A 379 17.73 3.31 26.28
CA ALA A 379 18.97 3.36 27.07
C ALA A 379 19.70 4.71 26.95
N VAL A 380 19.64 5.34 25.76
CA VAL A 380 20.35 6.61 25.51
C VAL A 380 19.54 7.82 25.97
N PHE A 381 18.24 7.84 25.68
CA PHE A 381 17.40 9.03 25.89
C PHE A 381 16.53 8.98 27.15
N GLY A 382 16.27 7.79 27.69
CA GLY A 382 15.34 7.59 28.82
C GLY A 382 13.88 7.49 28.40
N THR A 383 13.07 6.89 29.25
CA THR A 383 11.63 6.66 29.00
C THR A 383 10.81 7.96 28.98
N GLU A 384 11.27 9.01 29.65
CA GLU A 384 10.62 10.33 29.65
C GLU A 384 10.80 11.13 28.37
N LYS A 385 11.75 10.73 27.51
CA LYS A 385 12.03 11.43 26.26
C LYS A 385 11.64 10.64 25.02
N ILE A 386 11.32 9.37 25.16
CA ILE A 386 10.97 8.48 24.03
C ILE A 386 9.56 7.93 24.25
N SER A 387 8.74 8.01 23.20
CA SER A 387 7.44 7.34 23.13
C SER A 387 7.33 6.60 21.81
N PHE A 388 7.04 5.31 21.86
CA PHE A 388 6.79 4.51 20.67
C PHE A 388 5.31 4.57 20.29
N ASN A 389 5.02 5.05 19.08
CA ASN A 389 3.65 5.30 18.61
C ASN A 389 2.95 4.04 18.11
N SER A 390 3.67 2.91 18.05
CA SER A 390 3.16 1.60 17.64
C SER A 390 2.85 0.66 18.79
N HIS A 391 3.20 1.03 20.02
CA HIS A 391 3.07 0.17 21.18
C HIS A 391 1.68 0.28 21.81
N PHE A 392 0.77 -0.54 21.32
CA PHE A 392 -0.58 -0.69 21.87
C PHE A 392 -0.72 -2.05 22.55
N PRO A 393 -1.22 -2.14 23.80
CA PRO A 393 -1.40 -3.41 24.51
C PRO A 393 -2.30 -4.37 23.70
N GLY A 394 -1.80 -5.59 23.46
CA GLY A 394 -2.53 -6.64 22.75
C GLY A 394 -2.69 -6.41 21.24
N THR A 395 -1.88 -5.52 20.67
CA THR A 395 -1.89 -5.25 19.22
C THR A 395 -0.55 -5.64 18.61
N ASP A 396 -0.60 -6.42 17.53
CA ASP A 396 0.57 -6.80 16.76
C ASP A 396 1.01 -5.68 15.82
N THR A 397 2.33 -5.59 15.61
CA THR A 397 2.95 -4.63 14.70
C THR A 397 3.93 -5.33 13.77
N LEU A 398 4.15 -4.74 12.59
CA LEU A 398 5.15 -5.22 11.65
C LEU A 398 6.54 -5.31 12.31
N PRO A 399 7.30 -6.36 12.03
CA PRO A 399 8.59 -6.59 12.68
C PRO A 399 9.66 -5.56 12.35
N ASN A 400 9.52 -4.83 11.25
CA ASN A 400 10.51 -3.89 10.73
C ASN A 400 10.24 -2.42 11.07
N THR A 401 9.08 -2.06 11.64
CA THR A 401 8.66 -0.65 11.76
C THR A 401 8.77 -0.16 13.20
N CYS A 402 9.57 0.89 13.41
CA CYS A 402 9.67 1.62 14.67
C CYS A 402 9.25 3.08 14.44
N ASN A 403 8.08 3.45 14.89
CA ASN A 403 7.62 4.85 14.88
C ASN A 403 7.81 5.44 16.27
N VAL A 404 8.70 6.40 16.37
CA VAL A 404 9.15 6.96 17.65
C VAL A 404 8.96 8.47 17.72
N SER A 405 8.41 8.94 18.82
CA SER A 405 8.35 10.36 19.18
C SER A 405 9.47 10.70 20.17
N ILE A 406 10.29 11.69 19.81
CA ILE A 406 11.30 12.26 20.71
C ILE A 406 10.68 13.50 21.34
N LEU A 407 10.48 13.44 22.68
CA LEU A 407 9.82 14.48 23.44
C LEU A 407 10.83 15.58 23.81
N GLY A 408 10.50 16.83 23.51
CA GLY A 408 11.34 17.99 23.85
C GLY A 408 10.76 19.29 23.32
N GLN A 409 11.05 20.39 24.02
CA GLN A 409 10.56 21.70 23.63
C GLN A 409 11.18 22.14 22.30
N GLY A 410 10.36 22.51 21.32
CA GLY A 410 10.80 23.01 20.00
C GLY A 410 11.39 21.97 19.05
N LEU A 411 11.32 20.68 19.38
CA LEU A 411 11.74 19.60 18.48
C LEU A 411 10.72 19.40 17.36
N GLN A 412 11.24 19.24 16.15
CA GLN A 412 10.48 18.86 14.94
C GLN A 412 11.21 17.72 14.25
N GLY A 413 10.50 16.67 13.81
CA GLY A 413 11.10 15.48 13.21
C GLY A 413 11.98 15.80 12.00
N ARG A 414 11.52 16.66 11.08
CA ARG A 414 12.30 17.11 9.91
C ARG A 414 13.61 17.79 10.34
N ARG A 415 13.58 18.63 11.38
CA ARG A 415 14.76 19.33 11.89
C ARG A 415 15.74 18.35 12.56
N VAL A 416 15.24 17.38 13.31
CA VAL A 416 16.06 16.31 13.91
C VAL A 416 16.77 15.52 12.81
N LEU A 417 16.03 15.05 11.79
CA LEU A 417 16.63 14.28 10.69
C LEU A 417 17.62 15.11 9.86
N SER A 418 17.37 16.39 9.62
CA SER A 418 18.29 17.26 8.87
C SER A 418 19.63 17.44 9.58
N THR A 419 19.69 17.30 10.91
CA THR A 419 20.94 17.33 11.69
C THR A 419 21.64 15.97 11.74
N CYS A 420 20.90 14.88 11.55
CA CYS A 420 21.43 13.51 11.52
C CYS A 420 21.91 13.12 10.11
N ARG A 421 22.98 13.75 9.59
CA ARG A 421 23.42 13.62 8.19
C ARG A 421 23.71 12.18 7.73
N ARG A 422 23.94 11.25 8.64
CA ARG A 422 24.18 9.84 8.33
C ARG A 422 22.89 9.00 8.26
N LEU A 423 21.78 9.47 8.84
CA LEU A 423 20.52 8.74 8.90
C LEU A 423 19.54 9.24 7.82
N LEU A 424 19.06 8.33 6.99
CA LEU A 424 17.99 8.58 6.03
C LEU A 424 16.71 7.86 6.53
N ALA A 425 15.83 8.60 7.18
CA ALA A 425 14.54 8.16 7.71
C ALA A 425 13.47 9.21 7.41
N SER A 426 12.21 8.91 7.63
CA SER A 426 11.09 9.82 7.38
C SER A 426 10.42 10.28 8.68
N VAL A 427 9.59 11.32 8.60
CA VAL A 427 8.74 11.80 9.71
C VAL A 427 7.33 11.25 9.66
N GLY A 428 7.01 10.46 8.63
CA GLY A 428 5.72 9.86 8.34
C GLY A 428 5.76 9.16 6.99
N ALA A 429 4.60 8.94 6.36
CA ALA A 429 4.57 8.34 5.04
C ALA A 429 5.24 9.25 3.98
N ALA A 430 6.01 8.65 3.06
CA ALA A 430 6.72 9.36 2.01
C ALA A 430 5.78 10.23 1.13
N CYS A 431 4.54 9.80 0.92
CA CYS A 431 3.53 10.52 0.15
C CYS A 431 2.99 11.78 0.85
N HIS A 432 3.24 11.98 2.15
CA HIS A 432 2.85 13.17 2.89
C HIS A 432 3.97 14.21 3.06
N SER A 433 5.17 13.93 2.56
CA SER A 433 6.36 14.79 2.76
C SER A 433 6.26 16.16 2.07
N ASP A 434 5.43 16.31 1.03
CA ASP A 434 5.28 17.55 0.25
C ASP A 434 4.12 18.45 0.72
N ARG A 435 3.32 18.03 1.69
CA ARG A 435 2.33 18.93 2.30
C ARG A 435 3.07 19.83 3.28
N GLY A 436 3.39 21.04 2.80
CA GLY A 436 3.94 22.11 3.62
C GLY A 436 3.09 22.34 4.88
N ASP A 437 3.74 22.77 5.94
CA ASP A 437 3.10 23.12 7.22
C ASP A 437 1.84 23.99 6.97
N GLN A 438 0.66 23.40 7.11
CA GLN A 438 -0.60 24.09 7.37
C GLN A 438 -1.04 23.81 8.79
#